data_6b853ac0df44fc124b74066ae37d4ba0
#
_entry.id   6b853ac0df44fc124b74066ae37d4ba0
#
_cell.length_a   1.000
_cell.length_b   1.000
_cell.length_c   1.000
_cell.angle_alpha   90.00
_cell.angle_beta   90.00
_cell.angle_gamma   90.00
#
_symmetry.space_group_name_H-M   'P 1'
#
loop_
_entity.id
_entity.type
_entity.pdbx_description
1 polymer ?
#
loop_
_entity_poly.entity_id
_entity_poly.type
_entity_poly.pdbx_seq_one_letter_code
_entity_poly.pdbx_strand_id
1 'polypeptide(L)'
;QMCIRDSYMGMIHQPDPEKKPDMLEGILAIRHMHMRVLQETGFSTADEMLYPENLRYLSDIMSYIAVGARSVENQFHRLVASGCDVPVGLKNPTSGDLTVMLNSVVAAQVPHDFIFRGWEVQCPGNPLSHTILRGAVNKHGQTIPNYHYEDLRLLYELYMKRNLKNPACIVDTNHSNSGKQYMEQIRIAKEVLHSRRHSDDIKNLVKGLMIESYICLLYTSDAA
;
A
#
# COMPACT_ATOMS: atom_id res chain seq x y z
N GLN A 1 -0.53 -19.31 10.79
CA GLN A 1 -1.84 -18.89 11.31
C GLN A 1 -2.88 -19.22 10.26
N MET A 2 -3.71 -20.21 10.55
CA MET A 2 -4.94 -20.36 9.77
C MET A 2 -5.76 -19.10 9.99
N CYS A 3 -5.96 -18.33 8.93
CA CYS A 3 -7.03 -17.37 8.92
C CYS A 3 -8.31 -18.17 9.13
N ILE A 4 -8.93 -18.01 10.26
CA ILE A 4 -10.27 -18.53 10.51
C ILE A 4 -11.16 -17.73 9.55
N ARG A 5 -11.54 -18.36 8.46
CA ARG A 5 -12.32 -17.73 7.39
C ARG A 5 -13.82 -17.98 7.54
N ASP A 6 -14.26 -18.13 8.75
CA ASP A 6 -15.68 -18.23 9.07
C ASP A 6 -16.30 -16.85 9.31
N SER A 7 -15.51 -15.79 9.15
CA SER A 7 -15.91 -14.40 9.32
C SER A 7 -15.95 -13.66 7.98
N TYR A 8 -16.56 -12.48 7.96
CA TYR A 8 -16.65 -11.59 6.83
C TYR A 8 -15.28 -11.31 6.18
N MET A 9 -15.15 -11.58 4.88
CA MET A 9 -13.89 -11.49 4.12
C MET A 9 -13.71 -10.16 3.38
N GLY A 10 -14.52 -9.16 3.66
CA GLY A 10 -14.51 -7.88 2.97
C GLY A 10 -15.49 -7.82 1.78
N MET A 11 -15.85 -6.60 1.39
CA MET A 11 -16.91 -6.31 0.41
C MET A 11 -16.65 -6.97 -0.96
N ILE A 12 -15.40 -7.09 -1.38
CA ILE A 12 -15.06 -7.68 -2.68
C ILE A 12 -15.45 -9.18 -2.79
N HIS A 13 -15.43 -9.89 -1.66
CA HIS A 13 -15.79 -11.30 -1.63
C HIS A 13 -17.23 -11.53 -1.20
N GLN A 14 -17.77 -10.63 -0.39
CA GLN A 14 -19.07 -10.76 0.26
C GLN A 14 -19.66 -9.37 0.47
N PRO A 15 -20.38 -8.83 -0.54
CA PRO A 15 -20.95 -7.48 -0.46
C PRO A 15 -22.03 -7.34 0.63
N ASP A 16 -22.70 -8.44 0.95
CA ASP A 16 -23.67 -8.53 2.04
C ASP A 16 -23.16 -9.57 3.07
N PRO A 17 -22.82 -9.15 4.31
CA PRO A 17 -22.30 -10.05 5.34
C PRO A 17 -23.24 -11.21 5.72
N GLU A 18 -24.54 -11.08 5.46
CA GLU A 18 -25.57 -12.08 5.79
C GLU A 18 -25.81 -13.10 4.67
N LYS A 19 -25.25 -12.84 3.48
CA LYS A 19 -25.42 -13.71 2.32
C LYS A 19 -24.17 -14.54 2.05
N LYS A 20 -24.32 -15.53 1.17
CA LYS A 20 -23.16 -16.28 0.67
C LYS A 20 -22.23 -15.36 -0.11
N PRO A 21 -20.93 -15.66 -0.11
CA PRO A 21 -19.96 -14.93 -0.92
C PRO A 21 -20.34 -14.90 -2.40
N ASP A 22 -20.29 -13.71 -2.99
CA ASP A 22 -20.45 -13.45 -4.43
C ASP A 22 -19.41 -12.42 -4.87
N MET A 23 -18.35 -12.89 -5.49
CA MET A 23 -17.22 -12.05 -5.87
C MET A 23 -17.56 -11.10 -7.02
N LEU A 24 -18.44 -11.47 -7.94
CA LEU A 24 -18.83 -10.59 -9.03
C LEU A 24 -19.67 -9.42 -8.49
N GLU A 25 -20.66 -9.72 -7.65
CA GLU A 25 -21.46 -8.69 -6.99
C GLU A 25 -20.58 -7.81 -6.09
N GLY A 26 -19.59 -8.41 -5.40
CA GLY A 26 -18.63 -7.68 -4.57
C GLY A 26 -17.77 -6.69 -5.36
N ILE A 27 -17.26 -7.07 -6.52
CA ILE A 27 -16.50 -6.18 -7.42
C ILE A 27 -17.38 -5.02 -7.88
N LEU A 28 -18.62 -5.28 -8.26
CA LEU A 28 -19.58 -4.24 -8.67
C LEU A 28 -19.91 -3.29 -7.51
N ALA A 29 -20.11 -3.83 -6.31
CA ALA A 29 -20.38 -3.03 -5.11
C ALA A 29 -19.21 -2.10 -4.76
N ILE A 30 -17.96 -2.59 -4.82
CA ILE A 30 -16.77 -1.77 -4.62
C ILE A 30 -16.66 -0.70 -5.69
N ARG A 31 -16.87 -1.04 -6.97
CA ARG A 31 -16.86 -0.06 -8.04
C ARG A 31 -17.87 1.06 -7.80
N HIS A 32 -19.09 0.71 -7.45
CA HIS A 32 -20.14 1.69 -7.10
C HIS A 32 -19.74 2.55 -5.92
N MET A 33 -19.12 1.98 -4.89
CA MET A 33 -18.62 2.73 -3.73
C MET A 33 -17.57 3.77 -4.15
N HIS A 34 -16.57 3.37 -4.95
CA HIS A 34 -15.55 4.29 -5.46
C HIS A 34 -16.17 5.44 -6.27
N MET A 35 -17.11 5.12 -7.17
CA MET A 35 -17.80 6.13 -7.97
C MET A 35 -18.59 7.10 -7.10
N ARG A 36 -19.30 6.61 -6.08
CA ARG A 36 -20.04 7.45 -5.14
C ARG A 36 -19.11 8.38 -4.35
N VAL A 37 -17.97 7.87 -3.85
CA VAL A 37 -16.99 8.69 -3.15
C VAL A 37 -16.50 9.82 -4.04
N LEU A 38 -16.14 9.54 -5.29
CA LEU A 38 -15.72 10.57 -6.25
C LEU A 38 -16.80 11.61 -6.51
N GLN A 39 -18.06 11.18 -6.72
CA GLN A 39 -19.18 12.06 -7.06
C GLN A 39 -19.68 12.90 -5.87
N GLU A 40 -19.80 12.27 -4.69
CA GLU A 40 -20.40 12.90 -3.52
C GLU A 40 -19.42 13.77 -2.73
N THR A 41 -18.12 13.42 -2.74
CA THR A 41 -17.11 14.10 -1.90
C THR A 41 -16.03 14.82 -2.70
N GLY A 42 -15.83 14.47 -3.95
CA GLY A 42 -14.70 14.93 -4.76
C GLY A 42 -13.34 14.36 -4.33
N PHE A 43 -13.29 13.44 -3.37
CA PHE A 43 -12.05 12.79 -2.98
C PHE A 43 -11.63 11.71 -3.97
N SER A 44 -10.33 11.65 -4.24
CA SER A 44 -9.72 10.55 -4.98
C SER A 44 -9.83 9.24 -4.21
N THR A 45 -9.90 8.14 -4.94
CA THR A 45 -9.98 6.80 -4.37
C THR A 45 -8.71 6.00 -4.60
N ALA A 46 -8.42 5.07 -3.71
CA ALA A 46 -7.29 4.16 -3.76
C ALA A 46 -7.71 2.75 -3.42
N ASP A 47 -6.93 1.76 -3.86
CA ASP A 47 -7.15 0.36 -3.52
C ASP A 47 -5.82 -0.37 -3.30
N GLU A 48 -5.85 -1.48 -2.56
CA GLU A 48 -4.72 -2.40 -2.44
C GLU A 48 -4.83 -3.46 -3.54
N MET A 49 -3.78 -3.60 -4.35
CA MET A 49 -3.69 -4.63 -5.38
C MET A 49 -3.44 -6.01 -4.74
N LEU A 50 -4.48 -6.60 -4.16
CA LEU A 50 -4.42 -7.97 -3.62
C LEU A 50 -4.32 -8.99 -4.73
N TYR A 51 -5.11 -8.81 -5.76
CA TYR A 51 -5.17 -9.65 -6.97
C TYR A 51 -4.98 -8.76 -8.19
N PRO A 52 -3.81 -8.79 -8.85
CA PRO A 52 -3.56 -7.96 -10.04
C PRO A 52 -4.60 -8.12 -11.15
N GLU A 53 -5.22 -9.30 -11.25
CA GLU A 53 -6.29 -9.57 -12.22
C GLU A 53 -7.55 -8.71 -12.01
N ASN A 54 -7.82 -8.28 -10.78
CA ASN A 54 -8.99 -7.48 -10.45
C ASN A 54 -8.80 -5.99 -10.76
N LEU A 55 -7.56 -5.55 -11.00
CA LEU A 55 -7.25 -4.14 -11.30
C LEU A 55 -8.10 -3.59 -12.45
N ARG A 56 -8.39 -4.40 -13.47
CA ARG A 56 -9.21 -4.00 -14.64
C ARG A 56 -10.60 -3.46 -14.29
N TYR A 57 -11.14 -3.83 -13.14
CA TYR A 57 -12.48 -3.40 -12.75
C TYR A 57 -12.50 -2.03 -12.07
N LEU A 58 -11.34 -1.51 -11.71
CA LEU A 58 -11.18 -0.29 -10.92
C LEU A 58 -10.18 0.71 -11.53
N SER A 59 -9.33 0.27 -12.48
CA SER A 59 -8.20 1.06 -12.98
C SER A 59 -8.58 2.42 -13.58
N ASP A 60 -9.80 2.55 -14.10
CA ASP A 60 -10.32 3.79 -14.69
C ASP A 60 -10.83 4.83 -13.66
N ILE A 61 -10.95 4.46 -12.39
CA ILE A 61 -11.50 5.32 -11.33
C ILE A 61 -10.56 5.51 -10.15
N MET A 62 -9.52 4.70 -10.03
CA MET A 62 -8.53 4.84 -8.96
C MET A 62 -7.46 5.87 -9.31
N SER A 63 -7.03 6.59 -8.29
CA SER A 63 -5.93 7.57 -8.40
C SER A 63 -4.65 7.09 -7.73
N TYR A 64 -4.69 5.98 -7.01
CA TYR A 64 -3.57 5.43 -6.27
C TYR A 64 -3.75 3.92 -6.05
N ILE A 65 -2.66 3.19 -6.09
CA ILE A 65 -2.62 1.74 -5.83
C ILE A 65 -1.58 1.46 -4.77
N ALA A 66 -1.89 0.58 -3.82
CA ALA A 66 -0.91 0.05 -2.87
C ALA A 66 -0.62 -1.43 -3.16
N VAL A 67 0.64 -1.84 -3.00
CA VAL A 67 1.04 -3.25 -2.95
C VAL A 67 1.38 -3.59 -1.51
N GLY A 68 0.66 -4.55 -0.94
CA GLY A 68 0.76 -4.93 0.46
C GLY A 68 2.06 -5.63 0.81
N ALA A 69 2.36 -5.70 2.10
CA ALA A 69 3.58 -6.29 2.64
C ALA A 69 3.75 -7.79 2.31
N ARG A 70 2.65 -8.50 2.11
CA ARG A 70 2.65 -9.92 1.73
C ARG A 70 2.84 -10.16 0.24
N SER A 71 2.60 -9.13 -0.57
CA SER A 71 2.62 -9.19 -2.04
C SER A 71 3.84 -8.51 -2.67
N VAL A 72 4.57 -7.69 -1.91
CA VAL A 72 5.68 -6.88 -2.43
C VAL A 72 6.83 -7.69 -3.02
N GLU A 73 7.02 -8.92 -2.58
CA GLU A 73 8.03 -9.84 -3.10
C GLU A 73 7.56 -10.58 -4.37
N ASN A 74 6.27 -10.56 -4.65
CA ASN A 74 5.70 -11.28 -5.78
C ASN A 74 6.05 -10.56 -7.09
N GLN A 75 6.70 -11.31 -8.01
CA GLN A 75 7.15 -10.77 -9.29
C GLN A 75 6.01 -10.23 -10.14
N PHE A 76 4.86 -10.91 -10.15
CA PHE A 76 3.71 -10.48 -10.95
C PHE A 76 3.13 -9.14 -10.50
N HIS A 77 3.07 -8.88 -9.17
CA HIS A 77 2.66 -7.57 -8.65
C HIS A 77 3.63 -6.45 -9.10
N ARG A 78 4.93 -6.71 -9.11
CA ARG A 78 5.95 -5.76 -9.58
C ARG A 78 5.81 -5.46 -11.07
N LEU A 79 5.58 -6.49 -11.89
CA LEU A 79 5.36 -6.35 -13.33
C LEU A 79 4.09 -5.54 -13.62
N VAL A 80 2.99 -5.86 -12.97
CA VAL A 80 1.73 -5.10 -13.14
C VAL A 80 1.88 -3.66 -12.65
N ALA A 81 2.58 -3.43 -11.54
CA ALA A 81 2.88 -2.09 -11.04
C ALA A 81 3.67 -1.24 -12.06
N SER A 82 4.57 -1.86 -12.85
CA SER A 82 5.33 -1.17 -13.89
C SER A 82 4.48 -0.68 -15.06
N GLY A 83 3.30 -1.25 -15.25
CA GLY A 83 2.35 -0.89 -16.30
C GLY A 83 1.18 -0.02 -15.83
N CYS A 84 1.16 0.39 -14.57
CA CYS A 84 0.09 1.26 -14.06
C CYS A 84 0.32 2.72 -14.43
N ASP A 85 -0.75 3.43 -14.82
CA ASP A 85 -0.74 4.86 -15.16
C ASP A 85 -0.90 5.77 -13.93
N VAL A 86 -1.08 5.20 -12.75
CA VAL A 86 -1.25 5.90 -11.47
C VAL A 86 -0.09 5.60 -10.52
N PRO A 87 0.15 6.44 -9.50
CA PRO A 87 1.15 6.16 -8.47
C PRO A 87 0.90 4.81 -7.79
N VAL A 88 1.96 4.01 -7.63
CA VAL A 88 1.92 2.73 -6.93
C VAL A 88 2.85 2.75 -5.73
N GLY A 89 2.29 2.64 -4.53
CA GLY A 89 3.05 2.52 -3.30
C GLY A 89 3.34 1.06 -2.95
N LEU A 90 4.61 0.73 -2.71
CA LEU A 90 5.04 -0.62 -2.34
C LEU A 90 5.42 -0.65 -0.86
N LYS A 91 4.67 -1.42 -0.06
CA LYS A 91 4.93 -1.56 1.39
C LYS A 91 6.19 -2.39 1.63
N ASN A 92 6.97 -2.05 2.64
CA ASN A 92 8.01 -2.97 3.09
C ASN A 92 7.38 -4.30 3.55
N PRO A 93 8.07 -5.45 3.33
CA PRO A 93 7.59 -6.74 3.81
C PRO A 93 7.42 -6.75 5.33
N THR A 94 6.72 -7.74 5.86
CA THR A 94 6.48 -7.88 7.31
C THR A 94 7.77 -8.01 8.10
N SER A 95 8.84 -8.55 7.50
CA SER A 95 10.19 -8.60 8.07
C SER A 95 10.84 -7.22 8.27
N GLY A 96 10.36 -6.20 7.58
CA GLY A 96 10.95 -4.86 7.61
C GLY A 96 12.11 -4.64 6.64
N ASP A 97 12.41 -5.58 5.75
CA ASP A 97 13.54 -5.48 4.83
C ASP A 97 13.33 -4.35 3.80
N LEU A 98 14.05 -3.25 4.01
CA LEU A 98 14.02 -2.09 3.11
C LEU A 98 14.65 -2.40 1.74
N THR A 99 15.57 -3.37 1.67
CA THR A 99 16.21 -3.76 0.40
C THR A 99 15.20 -4.42 -0.52
N VAL A 100 14.39 -5.33 0.02
CA VAL A 100 13.29 -5.98 -0.73
C VAL A 100 12.31 -4.95 -1.25
N MET A 101 11.86 -4.02 -0.40
CA MET A 101 10.96 -2.94 -0.79
C MET A 101 11.55 -2.08 -1.91
N LEU A 102 12.78 -1.62 -1.75
CA LEU A 102 13.45 -0.76 -2.73
C LEU A 102 13.72 -1.50 -4.05
N ASN A 103 14.08 -2.79 -4.01
CA ASN A 103 14.21 -3.59 -5.21
C ASN A 103 12.87 -3.74 -5.95
N SER A 104 11.77 -3.78 -5.20
CA SER A 104 10.43 -3.80 -5.78
C SER A 104 10.07 -2.47 -6.47
N VAL A 105 10.49 -1.34 -5.88
CA VAL A 105 10.34 -0.02 -6.51
C VAL A 105 11.19 0.07 -7.79
N VAL A 106 12.45 -0.41 -7.74
CA VAL A 106 13.31 -0.48 -8.95
C VAL A 106 12.61 -1.28 -10.04
N ALA A 107 12.13 -2.48 -9.72
CA ALA A 107 11.44 -3.33 -10.69
C ALA A 107 10.19 -2.67 -11.26
N ALA A 108 9.42 -1.94 -10.45
CA ALA A 108 8.24 -1.23 -10.93
C ALA A 108 8.57 0.02 -11.78
N GLN A 109 9.75 0.62 -11.62
CA GLN A 109 10.16 1.81 -12.37
C GLN A 109 10.85 1.53 -13.71
N VAL A 110 11.22 0.28 -14.00
CA VAL A 110 11.89 -0.09 -15.26
C VAL A 110 10.93 -0.73 -16.26
N PRO A 111 11.22 -0.66 -17.57
CA PRO A 111 10.43 -1.32 -18.60
C PRO A 111 10.43 -2.84 -18.45
N HIS A 112 9.30 -3.47 -18.78
CA HIS A 112 9.16 -4.92 -18.81
C HIS A 112 8.30 -5.39 -19.98
N ASP A 113 8.64 -6.56 -20.52
CA ASP A 113 7.82 -7.33 -21.45
C ASP A 113 7.36 -8.60 -20.74
N PHE A 114 6.06 -8.85 -20.68
CA PHE A 114 5.52 -10.03 -20.01
C PHE A 114 4.13 -10.40 -20.52
N ILE A 115 3.70 -11.62 -20.20
CA ILE A 115 2.36 -12.08 -20.55
C ILE A 115 1.37 -11.65 -19.44
N PHE A 116 0.37 -10.87 -19.84
CA PHE A 116 -0.72 -10.44 -19.00
C PHE A 116 -2.06 -10.77 -19.65
N ARG A 117 -2.84 -11.63 -19.02
CA ARG A 117 -4.18 -12.07 -19.53
C ARG A 117 -4.13 -12.66 -20.95
N GLY A 118 -3.09 -13.39 -21.27
CA GLY A 118 -2.92 -14.01 -22.59
C GLY A 118 -2.36 -13.08 -23.67
N TRP A 119 -2.04 -11.82 -23.33
CA TRP A 119 -1.41 -10.87 -24.23
C TRP A 119 0.04 -10.66 -23.82
N GLU A 120 0.92 -10.54 -24.79
CA GLU A 120 2.24 -9.98 -24.58
C GLU A 120 2.11 -8.47 -24.45
N VAL A 121 2.49 -7.96 -23.28
CA VAL A 121 2.39 -6.53 -22.96
C VAL A 121 3.78 -5.94 -22.75
N GLN A 122 3.97 -4.73 -23.24
CA GLN A 122 5.17 -3.94 -23.04
C GLN A 122 4.84 -2.78 -22.10
N CYS A 123 5.50 -2.75 -20.96
CA CYS A 123 5.30 -1.71 -19.97
C CYS A 123 6.52 -0.77 -19.93
N PRO A 124 6.32 0.57 -19.92
CA PRO A 124 7.42 1.53 -19.95
C PRO A 124 8.12 1.69 -18.60
N GLY A 125 7.62 1.07 -17.57
CA GLY A 125 7.96 1.34 -16.16
C GLY A 125 7.13 2.50 -15.61
N ASN A 126 6.80 2.43 -14.31
CA ASN A 126 6.02 3.44 -13.62
C ASN A 126 6.93 4.33 -12.77
N PRO A 127 7.33 5.53 -13.23
CA PRO A 127 8.24 6.41 -12.50
C PRO A 127 7.62 6.96 -11.21
N LEU A 128 6.31 6.82 -11.01
CA LEU A 128 5.60 7.23 -9.79
C LEU A 128 5.52 6.10 -8.75
N SER A 129 6.07 4.92 -9.04
CA SER A 129 6.21 3.86 -8.05
C SER A 129 7.13 4.30 -6.91
N HIS A 130 6.71 4.08 -5.67
CA HIS A 130 7.39 4.59 -4.48
C HIS A 130 7.21 3.67 -3.25
N THR A 131 7.81 4.04 -2.14
CA THR A 131 7.85 3.23 -0.92
C THR A 131 6.70 3.56 0.04
N ILE A 132 6.27 2.55 0.82
CA ILE A 132 5.40 2.73 1.99
C ILE A 132 6.04 2.05 3.19
N LEU A 133 6.29 2.80 4.27
CA LEU A 133 6.78 2.27 5.53
C LEU A 133 5.63 1.89 6.45
N ARG A 134 5.56 0.61 6.84
CA ARG A 134 4.48 0.07 7.69
C ARG A 134 4.95 -0.55 9.01
N GLY A 135 6.25 -0.41 9.34
CA GLY A 135 6.88 -1.11 10.44
C GLY A 135 7.20 -2.57 10.10
N ALA A 136 7.76 -3.28 11.05
CA ALA A 136 8.20 -4.65 10.95
C ALA A 136 7.68 -5.51 12.10
N VAL A 137 7.76 -6.83 11.91
CA VAL A 137 7.58 -7.81 12.99
C VAL A 137 8.83 -8.69 13.02
N ASN A 138 9.49 -8.75 14.17
CA ASN A 138 10.68 -9.58 14.31
C ASN A 138 10.31 -11.08 14.50
N LYS A 139 11.33 -11.92 14.53
CA LYS A 139 11.16 -13.39 14.70
C LYS A 139 10.48 -13.80 16.02
N HIS A 140 10.37 -12.90 16.99
CA HIS A 140 9.70 -13.11 18.28
C HIS A 140 8.27 -12.56 18.31
N GLY A 141 7.76 -12.04 17.17
CA GLY A 141 6.42 -11.46 17.08
C GLY A 141 6.30 -10.02 17.60
N GLN A 142 7.42 -9.38 17.95
CA GLN A 142 7.40 -7.99 18.42
C GLN A 142 7.35 -7.04 17.24
N THR A 143 6.53 -6.00 17.36
CA THR A 143 6.44 -4.91 16.39
C THR A 143 7.63 -3.97 16.53
N ILE A 144 8.22 -3.59 15.40
CA ILE A 144 9.32 -2.64 15.29
C ILE A 144 8.86 -1.52 14.38
N PRO A 145 8.71 -0.30 14.87
CA PRO A 145 8.37 0.86 14.04
C PRO A 145 9.53 1.20 13.08
N ASN A 146 9.21 1.88 11.98
CA ASN A 146 10.21 2.39 11.02
C ASN A 146 9.84 3.77 10.46
N TYR A 147 9.32 4.65 11.32
CA TYR A 147 8.91 6.02 10.99
C TYR A 147 9.70 7.09 11.73
N HIS A 148 10.63 6.72 12.62
CA HIS A 148 11.44 7.68 13.35
C HIS A 148 12.39 8.45 12.41
N TYR A 149 12.93 9.54 12.89
CA TYR A 149 13.82 10.40 12.10
C TYR A 149 14.95 9.62 11.44
N GLU A 150 15.59 8.73 12.19
CA GLU A 150 16.72 7.90 11.75
C GLU A 150 16.29 6.91 10.64
N ASP A 151 15.11 6.32 10.76
CA ASP A 151 14.56 5.40 9.75
C ASP A 151 14.30 6.13 8.43
N LEU A 152 13.70 7.32 8.51
CA LEU A 152 13.41 8.15 7.35
C LEU A 152 14.69 8.65 6.66
N ARG A 153 15.69 9.02 7.44
CA ARG A 153 17.04 9.38 6.95
C ARG A 153 17.70 8.21 6.24
N LEU A 154 17.70 7.04 6.87
CA LEU A 154 18.25 5.82 6.27
C LEU A 154 17.55 5.50 4.94
N LEU A 155 16.20 5.56 4.91
CA LEU A 155 15.46 5.32 3.68
C LEU A 155 15.82 6.33 2.58
N TYR A 156 15.96 7.62 2.92
CA TYR A 156 16.38 8.64 1.97
C TYR A 156 17.74 8.30 1.34
N GLU A 157 18.74 7.97 2.17
CA GLU A 157 20.07 7.60 1.70
C GLU A 157 20.07 6.37 0.79
N LEU A 158 19.29 5.35 1.17
CA LEU A 158 19.13 4.12 0.37
C LEU A 158 18.41 4.39 -0.96
N TYR A 159 17.44 5.31 -0.97
CA TYR A 159 16.69 5.71 -2.15
C TYR A 159 17.61 6.42 -3.14
N MET A 160 18.41 7.39 -2.64
CA MET A 160 19.34 8.15 -3.47
C MET A 160 20.45 7.28 -4.06
N LYS A 161 20.97 6.31 -3.30
CA LYS A 161 21.99 5.35 -3.79
C LYS A 161 21.51 4.51 -4.97
N ARG A 162 20.20 4.31 -5.14
CA ARG A 162 19.62 3.51 -6.22
C ARG A 162 19.24 4.31 -7.46
N ASN A 163 19.43 5.62 -7.45
CA ASN A 163 19.03 6.53 -8.55
C ASN A 163 17.56 6.35 -8.98
N LEU A 164 16.69 6.07 -8.02
CA LEU A 164 15.26 5.92 -8.27
C LEU A 164 14.64 7.26 -8.66
N LYS A 165 13.70 7.21 -9.60
CA LYS A 165 12.95 8.39 -10.03
C LYS A 165 11.95 8.80 -8.93
N ASN A 166 11.67 10.10 -8.84
CA ASN A 166 10.65 10.66 -7.95
C ASN A 166 10.74 10.13 -6.50
N PRO A 167 11.79 10.47 -5.74
CA PRO A 167 11.91 10.05 -4.35
C PRO A 167 10.63 10.35 -3.56
N ALA A 168 9.95 9.30 -3.13
CA ALA A 168 8.70 9.41 -2.39
C ALA A 168 8.53 8.26 -1.41
N CYS A 169 7.97 8.60 -0.26
CA CYS A 169 7.58 7.67 0.79
C CYS A 169 6.25 8.09 1.39
N ILE A 170 5.36 7.14 1.57
CA ILE A 170 4.18 7.28 2.42
C ILE A 170 4.49 6.56 3.74
N VAL A 171 4.18 7.17 4.87
CA VAL A 171 4.28 6.50 6.17
C VAL A 171 2.91 6.00 6.58
N ASP A 172 2.78 4.69 6.67
CA ASP A 172 1.60 4.02 7.23
C ASP A 172 1.69 4.13 8.76
N THR A 173 0.78 4.89 9.35
CA THR A 173 0.76 5.20 10.78
C THR A 173 0.16 4.08 11.62
N ASN A 174 -0.42 3.06 10.99
CA ASN A 174 -0.99 1.89 11.66
C ASN A 174 -0.04 0.67 11.58
N HIS A 175 -0.58 -0.52 11.42
CA HIS A 175 0.14 -1.80 11.35
C HIS A 175 1.20 -1.94 12.45
N SER A 176 2.43 -2.31 12.08
CA SER A 176 3.51 -2.48 13.07
C SER A 176 4.08 -1.16 13.57
N ASN A 177 3.84 -0.04 12.88
CA ASN A 177 4.24 1.28 13.34
C ASN A 177 3.50 1.71 14.60
N SER A 178 2.22 1.37 14.73
CA SER A 178 1.42 1.65 15.94
C SER A 178 1.25 0.42 16.85
N GLY A 179 1.78 -0.75 16.44
CA GLY A 179 1.43 -2.02 17.09
C GLY A 179 -0.07 -2.32 16.99
N LYS A 180 -0.73 -1.84 15.93
CA LYS A 180 -2.18 -1.93 15.68
C LYS A 180 -3.04 -1.17 16.71
N GLN A 181 -2.46 -0.22 17.42
CA GLN A 181 -3.18 0.65 18.35
C GLN A 181 -3.62 1.92 17.62
N TYR A 182 -4.91 2.01 17.30
CA TYR A 182 -5.44 3.07 16.42
C TYR A 182 -5.21 4.49 16.97
N MET A 183 -5.20 4.68 18.30
CA MET A 183 -4.96 5.98 18.93
C MET A 183 -3.50 6.47 18.76
N GLU A 184 -2.54 5.55 18.60
CA GLU A 184 -1.14 5.89 18.39
C GLU A 184 -0.90 6.56 17.05
N GLN A 185 -1.76 6.37 16.06
CA GLN A 185 -1.63 6.98 14.74
C GLN A 185 -1.51 8.52 14.81
N ILE A 186 -2.21 9.16 15.77
CA ILE A 186 -2.17 10.61 15.97
C ILE A 186 -0.76 11.05 16.40
N ARG A 187 -0.16 10.33 17.35
CA ARG A 187 1.19 10.61 17.85
C ARG A 187 2.21 10.41 16.73
N ILE A 188 2.12 9.28 16.02
CA ILE A 188 3.01 8.95 14.90
C ILE A 188 2.95 10.00 13.80
N ALA A 189 1.73 10.41 13.41
CA ALA A 189 1.54 11.45 12.41
C ALA A 189 2.24 12.77 12.82
N LYS A 190 2.10 13.18 14.10
CA LYS A 190 2.77 14.39 14.62
C LYS A 190 4.29 14.27 14.56
N GLU A 191 4.85 13.12 14.90
CA GLU A 191 6.30 12.87 14.88
C GLU A 191 6.86 12.91 13.45
N VAL A 192 6.19 12.26 12.50
CA VAL A 192 6.58 12.31 11.08
C VAL A 192 6.51 13.73 10.53
N LEU A 193 5.46 14.47 10.85
CA LEU A 193 5.33 15.88 10.44
C LEU A 193 6.39 16.77 11.09
N HIS A 194 6.79 16.48 12.33
CA HIS A 194 7.91 17.16 13.00
C HIS A 194 9.22 16.90 12.25
N SER A 195 9.53 15.63 11.96
CA SER A 195 10.74 15.26 11.21
C SER A 195 10.79 15.94 9.84
N ARG A 196 9.64 16.01 9.11
CA ARG A 196 9.54 16.75 7.84
C ARG A 196 9.85 18.25 7.96
N ARG A 197 9.53 18.88 9.08
CA ARG A 197 9.79 20.32 9.29
C ARG A 197 11.26 20.61 9.58
N HIS A 198 11.99 19.63 10.10
CA HIS A 198 13.37 19.81 10.58
C HIS A 198 14.43 19.22 9.63
N SER A 199 14.02 18.59 8.52
CA SER A 199 14.94 18.04 7.53
C SER A 199 14.37 18.19 6.12
N ASP A 200 15.09 18.88 5.25
CA ASP A 200 14.71 19.03 3.85
C ASP A 200 14.76 17.69 3.11
N ASP A 201 15.68 16.81 3.44
CA ASP A 201 15.76 15.46 2.88
C ASP A 201 14.48 14.66 3.18
N ILE A 202 14.05 14.66 4.45
CA ILE A 202 12.82 13.98 4.86
C ILE A 202 11.59 14.65 4.25
N LYS A 203 11.58 15.97 4.18
CA LYS A 203 10.50 16.74 3.53
C LYS A 203 10.38 16.38 2.04
N ASN A 204 11.51 16.17 1.37
CA ASN A 204 11.57 15.80 -0.02
C ASN A 204 11.17 14.33 -0.24
N LEU A 205 11.44 13.45 0.71
CA LEU A 205 11.10 12.03 0.64
C LEU A 205 9.65 11.76 1.05
N VAL A 206 9.25 12.18 2.25
CA VAL A 206 7.92 11.84 2.81
C VAL A 206 6.86 12.73 2.20
N LYS A 207 6.00 12.15 1.36
CA LYS A 207 4.94 12.87 0.63
C LYS A 207 3.59 12.82 1.33
N GLY A 208 3.36 11.83 2.20
CA GLY A 208 2.07 11.69 2.86
C GLY A 208 2.07 10.66 3.98
N LEU A 209 0.89 10.51 4.57
CA LEU A 209 0.60 9.53 5.61
C LEU A 209 -0.52 8.62 5.12
N MET A 210 -0.48 7.35 5.53
CA MET A 210 -1.58 6.42 5.40
C MET A 210 -2.16 6.20 6.81
N ILE A 211 -3.45 6.51 6.96
CA ILE A 211 -4.15 6.44 8.26
C ILE A 211 -5.29 5.44 8.09
N GLU A 212 -5.36 4.46 8.95
CA GLU A 212 -6.48 3.52 9.00
C GLU A 212 -7.53 4.00 10.00
N SER A 213 -8.77 4.08 9.52
CA SER A 213 -9.91 4.51 10.32
C SER A 213 -11.06 3.53 10.12
N TYR A 214 -11.74 3.17 11.19
CA TYR A 214 -12.83 2.21 11.20
C TYR A 214 -14.11 2.88 11.65
N ILE A 215 -15.23 2.49 11.03
CA ILE A 215 -16.56 2.97 11.42
C ILE A 215 -16.98 2.37 12.77
N CYS A 216 -16.47 1.18 13.10
CA CYS A 216 -16.81 0.45 14.31
C CYS A 216 -15.55 -0.02 15.05
N LEU A 217 -15.48 0.16 16.37
CA LEU A 217 -14.36 -0.26 17.21
C LEU A 217 -14.15 -1.79 17.27
N LEU A 218 -15.16 -2.58 16.87
CA LEU A 218 -15.07 -4.04 16.82
C LEU A 218 -14.26 -4.55 15.64
N TYR A 219 -14.08 -3.73 14.59
CA TYR A 219 -13.23 -4.06 13.44
C TYR A 219 -11.85 -3.47 13.68
N THR A 220 -10.97 -4.27 14.24
CA THR A 220 -9.57 -3.93 14.38
C THR A 220 -8.78 -4.37 13.14
N SER A 221 -7.57 -3.86 12.97
CA SER A 221 -6.66 -4.14 11.86
C SER A 221 -6.28 -5.62 11.66
N ASP A 222 -6.89 -6.54 12.39
CA ASP A 222 -6.64 -7.99 12.25
C ASP A 222 -7.28 -8.60 11.00
N ALA A 223 -8.11 -7.84 10.29
CA ALA A 223 -8.71 -8.27 9.02
C ALA A 223 -7.77 -8.04 7.81
N ALA A 224 -6.61 -7.41 7.99
CA ALA A 224 -5.64 -7.13 6.93
C ALA A 224 -4.42 -8.06 7.01
#